data_9a45e3092870b7a6b7d34bed7216df4d
#
_entry.id   9a45e3092870b7a6b7d34bed7216df4d
#
_cell.length_a   1.000
_cell.length_b   1.000
_cell.length_c   1.000
_cell.angle_alpha   90.00
_cell.angle_beta   90.00
_cell.angle_gamma   90.00
#
_symmetry.space_group_name_H-M   'P 1'
#
loop_
_entity.id
_entity.type
_entity.pdbx_description
1 polymer ?
#
loop_
_entity_poly.entity_id
_entity_poly.type
_entity_poly.pdbx_seq_one_letter_code
_entity_poly.pdbx_strand_id
1 'polypeptide(L)'
;GPDIVSIYDAPQDQGGFVFLNWSKNSLDSLPNNIITHYSIYRFLPNQRGWEYLDEVPAIGLDSYGYVAPTIQTSPADSSELFYTTYLVNAHFEGDLYASLPDSGYSIDNLPPDVPGNFTAEAEGEAITLSWDVADEDDFDHYNLYRSEDENFVPDDSTLIATLMENSYLDTVVELN
;
A
#
# COMPACT_ATOMS: atom_id res chain seq x y z
N GLY A 1 29.58 4.74 -5.70
CA GLY A 1 28.21 5.25 -5.54
C GLY A 1 27.61 4.82 -4.21
N PRO A 2 26.38 5.22 -3.89
CA PRO A 2 25.62 4.56 -2.84
C PRO A 2 25.31 3.12 -3.28
N ASP A 3 25.11 2.20 -2.33
CA ASP A 3 24.75 0.82 -2.65
C ASP A 3 23.37 0.52 -2.06
N ILE A 4 22.42 0.07 -2.89
CA ILE A 4 21.13 -0.44 -2.39
C ILE A 4 21.42 -1.73 -1.62
N VAL A 5 21.01 -1.74 -0.34
CA VAL A 5 21.30 -2.85 0.59
C VAL A 5 20.12 -3.79 0.71
N SER A 6 18.90 -3.24 0.67
CA SER A 6 17.67 -4.03 0.75
C SER A 6 16.47 -3.29 0.17
N ILE A 7 15.57 -4.05 -0.43
CA ILE A 7 14.24 -3.61 -0.84
C ILE A 7 13.28 -4.69 -0.36
N TYR A 8 12.35 -4.33 0.51
CA TYR A 8 11.40 -5.28 1.08
C TYR A 8 10.02 -4.63 1.23
N ASP A 9 9.00 -5.47 1.22
CA ASP A 9 7.61 -5.09 1.37
C ASP A 9 7.35 -4.23 2.61
N ALA A 10 6.50 -3.23 2.50
CA ALA A 10 6.03 -2.47 3.65
C ALA A 10 5.02 -3.33 4.42
N PRO A 11 5.31 -3.68 5.71
CA PRO A 11 4.45 -4.60 6.44
C PRO A 11 3.13 -3.92 6.86
N GLN A 12 2.05 -4.70 6.86
CA GLN A 12 0.72 -4.29 7.31
C GLN A 12 0.17 -3.11 6.49
N ASP A 13 0.27 -3.19 5.17
CA ASP A 13 -0.35 -2.26 4.24
C ASP A 13 -1.19 -3.00 3.18
N GLN A 14 -1.94 -2.24 2.38
CA GLN A 14 -2.70 -2.74 1.23
C GLN A 14 -1.81 -2.92 -0.01
N GLY A 15 -0.49 -3.06 0.19
CA GLY A 15 0.49 -3.13 -0.86
C GLY A 15 0.82 -1.78 -1.49
N GLY A 16 1.52 -1.81 -2.60
CA GLY A 16 1.88 -0.61 -3.37
C GLY A 16 3.15 0.09 -2.89
N PHE A 17 3.77 -0.34 -1.76
CA PHE A 17 4.96 0.29 -1.22
C PHE A 17 6.03 -0.72 -0.78
N VAL A 18 7.29 -0.28 -0.85
CA VAL A 18 8.45 -1.02 -0.32
C VAL A 18 9.33 -0.10 0.51
N PHE A 19 10.03 -0.66 1.48
CA PHE A 19 11.16 0.01 2.14
C PHE A 19 12.43 -0.17 1.31
N LEU A 20 12.92 0.91 0.72
CA LEU A 20 14.18 0.98 -0.01
C LEU A 20 15.27 1.51 0.93
N ASN A 21 16.32 0.71 1.19
CA ASN A 21 17.44 1.11 2.04
C ASN A 21 18.74 1.06 1.25
N TRP A 22 19.61 2.06 1.49
CA TRP A 22 20.94 2.13 0.87
C TRP A 22 22.01 2.59 1.85
N SER A 23 23.24 2.15 1.59
CA SER A 23 24.43 2.66 2.28
C SER A 23 24.86 4.00 1.68
N LYS A 24 25.43 4.85 2.52
CA LYS A 24 25.94 6.15 2.06
C LYS A 24 27.04 6.03 1.01
N ASN A 25 27.18 7.08 0.19
CA ASN A 25 28.42 7.28 -0.57
C ASN A 25 29.59 7.57 0.40
N SER A 26 30.78 7.10 0.09
CA SER A 26 31.98 7.32 0.93
C SER A 26 32.33 8.78 1.17
N LEU A 27 31.87 9.68 0.31
CA LEU A 27 32.05 11.12 0.38
C LEU A 27 30.98 11.84 1.22
N ASP A 28 29.94 11.12 1.66
CA ASP A 28 28.95 11.58 2.63
C ASP A 28 29.48 11.36 4.05
N SER A 29 30.38 12.25 4.48
CA SER A 29 31.08 12.12 5.76
C SER A 29 31.27 13.48 6.42
N LEU A 30 30.78 13.62 7.66
CA LEU A 30 31.01 14.81 8.48
C LEU A 30 32.47 14.85 9.00
N PRO A 31 33.07 16.06 9.16
CA PRO A 31 32.48 17.38 8.95
C PRO A 31 32.55 17.91 7.50
N ASN A 32 33.16 17.19 6.58
CA ASN A 32 33.45 17.67 5.20
C ASN A 32 32.55 16.92 4.19
N ASN A 33 31.24 16.89 4.45
CA ASN A 33 30.29 16.28 3.54
C ASN A 33 30.22 17.05 2.23
N ILE A 34 30.54 16.40 1.10
CA ILE A 34 30.41 16.96 -0.25
C ILE A 34 29.18 16.44 -0.99
N ILE A 35 28.56 15.35 -0.51
CA ILE A 35 27.29 14.89 -1.02
C ILE A 35 26.18 15.78 -0.46
N THR A 36 25.34 16.32 -1.32
CA THR A 36 24.25 17.22 -0.91
C THR A 36 22.96 16.47 -0.60
N HIS A 37 22.62 15.50 -1.44
CA HIS A 37 21.39 14.70 -1.33
C HIS A 37 21.51 13.40 -2.14
N TYR A 38 20.58 12.51 -1.88
CA TYR A 38 20.32 11.29 -2.66
C TYR A 38 18.98 11.46 -3.38
N SER A 39 18.94 11.31 -4.71
CA SER A 39 17.71 11.25 -5.49
C SER A 39 17.34 9.81 -5.80
N ILE A 40 16.06 9.50 -5.67
CA ILE A 40 15.48 8.17 -5.83
C ILE A 40 14.70 8.11 -7.14
N TYR A 41 14.91 7.04 -7.89
CA TYR A 41 14.25 6.80 -9.17
C TYR A 41 13.64 5.40 -9.21
N ARG A 42 12.53 5.28 -9.94
CA ARG A 42 11.85 4.03 -10.29
C ARG A 42 11.90 3.83 -11.80
N PHE A 43 12.19 2.62 -12.24
CA PHE A 43 12.19 2.29 -13.67
C PHE A 43 10.76 2.03 -14.16
N LEU A 44 10.35 2.69 -15.24
CA LEU A 44 9.06 2.51 -15.91
C LEU A 44 9.26 1.66 -17.19
N PRO A 45 8.91 0.36 -17.20
CA PRO A 45 9.13 -0.53 -18.35
C PRO A 45 8.42 -0.05 -19.62
N ASN A 46 7.19 0.50 -19.48
CA ASN A 46 6.39 0.96 -20.60
C ASN A 46 6.99 2.20 -21.31
N GLN A 47 7.72 3.03 -20.57
CA GLN A 47 8.39 4.23 -21.09
C GLN A 47 9.88 3.98 -21.36
N ARG A 48 10.42 2.84 -20.94
CA ARG A 48 11.85 2.49 -20.99
C ARG A 48 12.74 3.58 -20.38
N GLY A 49 12.30 4.14 -19.25
CA GLY A 49 12.94 5.26 -18.61
C GLY A 49 12.83 5.24 -17.09
N TRP A 50 13.57 6.16 -16.47
CA TRP A 50 13.58 6.38 -15.04
C TRP A 50 12.63 7.52 -14.66
N GLU A 51 11.74 7.28 -13.72
CA GLU A 51 10.88 8.27 -13.10
C GLU A 51 11.55 8.73 -11.79
N TYR A 52 11.67 10.06 -11.62
CA TYR A 52 12.09 10.65 -10.35
C TYR A 52 10.96 10.50 -9.32
N LEU A 53 11.29 10.00 -8.14
CA LEU A 53 10.33 9.87 -7.03
C LEU A 53 10.52 10.99 -6.00
N ASP A 54 11.73 11.11 -5.45
CA ASP A 54 11.99 12.04 -4.35
C ASP A 54 13.51 12.21 -4.12
N GLU A 55 13.86 13.04 -3.13
CA GLU A 55 15.23 13.22 -2.66
C GLU A 55 15.35 13.19 -1.14
N VAL A 56 16.45 12.66 -0.64
CA VAL A 56 16.79 12.58 0.78
C VAL A 56 18.08 13.33 1.04
N PRO A 57 18.13 14.32 1.97
CA PRO A 57 19.35 15.05 2.29
C PRO A 57 20.47 14.15 2.80
N ALA A 58 21.70 14.35 2.34
CA ALA A 58 22.87 13.65 2.83
C ALA A 58 23.40 14.35 4.09
N ILE A 59 23.34 13.66 5.23
CA ILE A 59 23.67 14.20 6.56
C ILE A 59 24.72 13.36 7.31
N GLY A 60 25.46 12.52 6.58
CA GLY A 60 26.55 11.71 7.14
C GLY A 60 26.10 10.43 7.85
N LEU A 61 24.86 9.99 7.70
CA LEU A 61 24.39 8.73 8.25
C LEU A 61 25.03 7.54 7.50
N ASP A 62 25.23 6.41 8.17
CA ASP A 62 25.80 5.22 7.52
C ASP A 62 24.82 4.56 6.55
N SER A 63 23.53 4.72 6.77
CA SER A 63 22.44 4.23 5.90
C SER A 63 21.28 5.21 5.86
N TYR A 64 20.54 5.14 4.77
CA TYR A 64 19.35 5.93 4.48
C TYR A 64 18.21 5.00 4.06
N GLY A 65 16.98 5.48 4.18
CA GLY A 65 15.79 4.75 3.77
C GLY A 65 14.73 5.66 3.18
N TYR A 66 13.91 5.08 2.31
CA TYR A 66 12.78 5.73 1.67
C TYR A 66 11.64 4.74 1.47
N VAL A 67 10.41 5.17 1.70
CA VAL A 67 9.22 4.37 1.37
C VAL A 67 8.86 4.65 -0.08
N ALA A 68 9.18 3.70 -0.96
CA ALA A 68 9.06 3.86 -2.40
C ALA A 68 7.78 3.19 -2.93
N PRO A 69 6.99 3.88 -3.79
CA PRO A 69 5.84 3.25 -4.42
C PRO A 69 6.28 2.22 -5.46
N THR A 70 5.61 1.06 -5.51
CA THR A 70 5.78 0.05 -6.57
C THR A 70 4.91 0.39 -7.79
N ILE A 71 5.17 -0.26 -8.93
CA ILE A 71 4.33 -0.10 -10.13
C ILE A 71 3.06 -0.94 -9.99
N GLN A 72 3.18 -2.10 -9.36
CA GLN A 72 2.10 -3.06 -9.18
C GLN A 72 2.28 -3.81 -7.87
N THR A 73 1.18 -4.08 -7.18
CA THR A 73 1.13 -4.91 -5.98
C THR A 73 1.07 -6.37 -6.38
N SER A 74 1.83 -7.22 -5.70
CA SER A 74 1.76 -8.67 -5.86
C SER A 74 0.63 -9.22 -4.99
N PRO A 75 -0.22 -10.14 -5.50
CA PRO A 75 -1.26 -10.77 -4.68
C PRO A 75 -0.66 -11.57 -3.51
N ALA A 76 -1.30 -11.51 -2.34
CA ALA A 76 -0.82 -12.17 -1.12
C ALA A 76 -0.70 -13.70 -1.24
N ASP A 77 -1.60 -14.33 -2.00
CA ASP A 77 -1.71 -15.78 -2.19
C ASP A 77 -1.04 -16.29 -3.46
N SER A 78 -0.41 -15.40 -4.24
CA SER A 78 0.15 -15.71 -5.55
C SER A 78 1.62 -16.10 -5.47
N SER A 79 2.02 -17.05 -6.31
CA SER A 79 3.43 -17.30 -6.62
C SER A 79 4.01 -16.30 -7.63
N GLU A 80 3.19 -15.38 -8.17
CA GLU A 80 3.58 -14.38 -9.16
C GLU A 80 3.91 -13.06 -8.45
N LEU A 81 5.19 -12.68 -8.48
CA LEU A 81 5.69 -11.46 -7.86
C LEU A 81 5.98 -10.41 -8.93
N PHE A 82 5.45 -9.18 -8.70
CA PHE A 82 5.63 -8.04 -9.59
C PHE A 82 6.76 -7.14 -9.08
N TYR A 83 7.95 -7.31 -9.69
CA TYR A 83 9.13 -6.56 -9.28
C TYR A 83 9.14 -5.15 -9.86
N THR A 84 9.47 -4.19 -9.00
CA THR A 84 9.77 -2.80 -9.37
C THR A 84 11.25 -2.55 -9.15
N THR A 85 11.91 -1.92 -10.13
CA THR A 85 13.36 -1.65 -10.09
C THR A 85 13.62 -0.19 -9.71
N TYR A 86 14.60 0.02 -8.83
CA TYR A 86 14.97 1.33 -8.29
C TYR A 86 16.45 1.63 -8.54
N LEU A 87 16.76 2.93 -8.49
CA LEU A 87 18.10 3.50 -8.60
C LEU A 87 18.23 4.65 -7.61
N VAL A 88 19.38 4.78 -6.98
CA VAL A 88 19.71 5.90 -6.07
C VAL A 88 20.94 6.62 -6.57
N ASN A 89 20.87 7.95 -6.72
CA ASN A 89 21.99 8.79 -7.11
C ASN A 89 22.44 9.69 -5.96
N ALA A 90 23.72 9.70 -5.61
CA ALA A 90 24.33 10.66 -4.70
C ALA A 90 24.82 11.87 -5.49
N HIS A 91 24.39 13.08 -5.14
CA HIS A 91 24.70 14.33 -5.85
C HIS A 91 25.79 15.14 -5.16
N PHE A 92 26.70 15.72 -5.97
CA PHE A 92 27.73 16.66 -5.53
C PHE A 92 28.09 17.63 -6.65
N GLU A 93 28.22 18.95 -6.33
CA GLU A 93 28.71 20.02 -7.22
C GLU A 93 28.28 19.94 -8.70
N GLY A 94 27.04 19.49 -8.97
CA GLY A 94 26.50 19.39 -10.35
C GLY A 94 26.82 18.07 -11.07
N ASP A 95 27.41 17.09 -10.36
CA ASP A 95 27.68 15.73 -10.83
C ASP A 95 26.98 14.71 -9.91
N LEU A 96 27.03 13.42 -10.24
CA LEU A 96 26.41 12.39 -9.46
C LEU A 96 27.16 11.05 -9.48
N TYR A 97 26.95 10.25 -8.43
CA TYR A 97 27.33 8.84 -8.35
C TYR A 97 26.07 7.97 -8.25
N ALA A 98 25.82 7.16 -9.27
CA ALA A 98 24.69 6.24 -9.29
C ALA A 98 24.99 4.93 -8.52
N SER A 99 23.96 4.36 -7.89
CA SER A 99 23.99 2.96 -7.44
C SER A 99 23.93 2.00 -8.63
N LEU A 100 24.15 0.72 -8.40
CA LEU A 100 23.58 -0.29 -9.29
C LEU A 100 22.06 -0.33 -9.06
N PRO A 101 21.25 -0.60 -10.11
CA PRO A 101 19.83 -0.83 -9.93
C PRO A 101 19.57 -2.13 -9.15
N ASP A 102 18.53 -2.13 -8.33
CA ASP A 102 18.04 -3.33 -7.64
C ASP A 102 16.51 -3.34 -7.63
N SER A 103 15.89 -4.47 -7.34
CA SER A 103 14.46 -4.68 -7.49
C SER A 103 13.84 -5.31 -6.25
N GLY A 104 12.64 -4.85 -5.92
CA GLY A 104 11.78 -5.43 -4.89
C GLY A 104 10.33 -5.46 -5.33
N TYR A 105 9.49 -6.05 -4.51
CA TYR A 105 8.05 -6.18 -4.74
C TYR A 105 7.28 -5.80 -3.48
N SER A 106 6.04 -5.35 -3.65
CA SER A 106 5.07 -5.17 -2.57
C SER A 106 4.02 -6.26 -2.60
N ILE A 107 3.48 -6.57 -1.44
CA ILE A 107 2.39 -7.53 -1.26
C ILE A 107 1.27 -6.82 -0.50
N ASP A 108 0.03 -7.00 -0.97
CA ASP A 108 -1.14 -6.69 -0.16
C ASP A 108 -1.25 -7.77 0.94
N ASN A 109 -1.05 -7.35 2.19
CA ASN A 109 -1.04 -8.27 3.33
C ASN A 109 -2.09 -7.93 4.39
N LEU A 110 -3.07 -7.09 4.04
CA LEU A 110 -4.25 -6.82 4.83
C LEU A 110 -5.51 -7.32 4.11
N PRO A 111 -6.52 -7.79 4.84
CA PRO A 111 -7.84 -8.02 4.24
C PRO A 111 -8.49 -6.68 3.88
N PRO A 112 -9.49 -6.68 2.97
CA PRO A 112 -10.24 -5.47 2.65
C PRO A 112 -10.80 -4.77 3.88
N ASP A 113 -10.80 -3.45 3.85
CA ASP A 113 -11.33 -2.62 4.94
C ASP A 113 -12.86 -2.78 5.08
N VAL A 114 -13.35 -2.59 6.29
CA VAL A 114 -14.80 -2.55 6.54
C VAL A 114 -15.38 -1.32 5.82
N PRO A 115 -16.42 -1.49 4.96
CA PRO A 115 -17.00 -0.39 4.21
C PRO A 115 -17.48 0.74 5.10
N GLY A 116 -17.19 1.98 4.70
CA GLY A 116 -17.64 3.20 5.37
C GLY A 116 -19.09 3.56 5.06
N ASN A 117 -19.59 4.62 5.74
CA ASN A 117 -20.90 5.24 5.49
C ASN A 117 -22.09 4.27 5.48
N PHE A 118 -22.05 3.24 6.35
CA PHE A 118 -23.17 2.33 6.50
C PHE A 118 -24.43 3.06 6.97
N THR A 119 -25.52 2.95 6.22
CA THR A 119 -26.80 3.58 6.52
C THR A 119 -27.92 2.55 6.51
N ALA A 120 -28.99 2.84 7.29
CA ALA A 120 -30.20 2.04 7.36
C ALA A 120 -31.41 2.99 7.31
N GLU A 121 -32.22 2.86 6.25
CA GLU A 121 -33.41 3.69 6.05
C GLU A 121 -34.66 2.84 6.02
N ALA A 122 -35.67 3.19 6.86
CA ALA A 122 -36.93 2.46 6.89
C ALA A 122 -37.80 2.82 5.67
N GLU A 123 -38.25 1.80 4.93
CA GLU A 123 -39.17 1.89 3.81
C GLU A 123 -40.40 0.99 4.04
N GLY A 124 -41.45 1.52 4.66
CA GLY A 124 -42.63 0.75 5.00
C GLY A 124 -42.32 -0.35 6.04
N GLU A 125 -42.44 -1.62 5.67
CA GLU A 125 -42.13 -2.78 6.52
C GLU A 125 -40.73 -3.36 6.26
N ALA A 126 -39.89 -2.64 5.50
CA ALA A 126 -38.53 -3.06 5.17
C ALA A 126 -37.51 -2.01 5.59
N ILE A 127 -36.24 -2.40 5.64
CA ILE A 127 -35.10 -1.49 5.86
C ILE A 127 -34.17 -1.60 4.65
N THR A 128 -33.93 -0.47 3.98
CA THR A 128 -32.90 -0.35 2.97
C THR A 128 -31.56 -0.06 3.63
N LEU A 129 -30.60 -0.92 3.40
CA LEU A 129 -29.22 -0.79 3.88
C LEU A 129 -28.33 -0.39 2.70
N SER A 130 -27.39 0.54 2.96
CA SER A 130 -26.38 0.93 1.97
C SER A 130 -25.06 1.30 2.64
N TRP A 131 -23.96 1.15 1.90
CA TRP A 131 -22.60 1.43 2.36
C TRP A 131 -21.71 1.83 1.18
N ASP A 132 -20.48 2.27 1.46
CA ASP A 132 -19.51 2.58 0.42
C ASP A 132 -19.12 1.33 -0.36
N VAL A 133 -18.77 1.54 -1.63
CA VAL A 133 -18.21 0.47 -2.48
C VAL A 133 -16.79 0.20 -2.02
N ALA A 134 -16.46 -1.08 -1.82
CA ALA A 134 -15.07 -1.53 -1.66
C ALA A 134 -14.35 -1.41 -3.01
N ASP A 135 -13.15 -0.85 -3.00
CA ASP A 135 -12.31 -0.62 -4.18
C ASP A 135 -10.93 -1.32 -4.09
N GLU A 136 -10.73 -2.15 -3.07
CA GLU A 136 -9.53 -2.96 -2.91
C GLU A 136 -9.47 -4.10 -3.95
N ASP A 137 -8.28 -4.36 -4.46
CA ASP A 137 -8.05 -5.37 -5.51
C ASP A 137 -8.34 -6.82 -5.06
N ASP A 138 -8.30 -7.08 -3.75
CA ASP A 138 -8.57 -8.38 -3.13
C ASP A 138 -10.02 -8.52 -2.61
N PHE A 139 -10.87 -7.50 -2.83
CA PHE A 139 -12.28 -7.57 -2.46
C PHE A 139 -12.99 -8.70 -3.22
N ASP A 140 -13.70 -9.57 -2.48
CA ASP A 140 -14.49 -10.68 -3.03
C ASP A 140 -16.00 -10.47 -2.84
N HIS A 141 -16.45 -10.23 -1.60
CA HIS A 141 -17.85 -10.01 -1.31
C HIS A 141 -18.07 -9.33 0.05
N TYR A 142 -19.29 -8.80 0.25
CA TYR A 142 -19.76 -8.34 1.56
C TYR A 142 -20.50 -9.47 2.29
N ASN A 143 -20.25 -9.60 3.57
CA ASN A 143 -21.07 -10.39 4.48
C ASN A 143 -21.89 -9.45 5.36
N LEU A 144 -23.21 -9.54 5.26
CA LEU A 144 -24.14 -8.72 6.04
C LEU A 144 -24.70 -9.53 7.20
N TYR A 145 -24.62 -8.96 8.39
CA TYR A 145 -25.04 -9.59 9.63
C TYR A 145 -26.14 -8.79 10.30
N ARG A 146 -27.05 -9.47 11.02
CA ARG A 146 -28.13 -8.87 11.77
C ARG A 146 -28.32 -9.56 13.11
N SER A 147 -28.54 -8.78 14.19
CA SER A 147 -28.87 -9.25 15.52
C SER A 147 -29.76 -8.25 16.25
N GLU A 148 -30.54 -8.74 17.24
CA GLU A 148 -31.25 -7.90 18.20
C GLU A 148 -30.34 -7.43 19.36
N ASP A 149 -29.17 -8.07 19.53
CA ASP A 149 -28.15 -7.67 20.51
C ASP A 149 -27.20 -6.66 19.88
N GLU A 150 -27.15 -5.45 20.41
CA GLU A 150 -26.27 -4.37 19.93
C GLU A 150 -24.75 -4.67 20.07
N ASN A 151 -24.39 -5.63 20.93
CA ASN A 151 -23.01 -6.03 21.18
C ASN A 151 -22.70 -7.43 20.61
N PHE A 152 -23.44 -7.89 19.60
CA PHE A 152 -23.21 -9.21 19.03
C PHE A 152 -21.84 -9.32 18.32
N VAL A 153 -21.30 -10.52 18.31
CA VAL A 153 -20.15 -10.87 17.49
C VAL A 153 -20.68 -11.57 16.24
N PRO A 154 -20.33 -11.06 15.04
CA PRO A 154 -20.77 -11.70 13.78
C PRO A 154 -20.33 -13.16 13.69
N ASP A 155 -21.27 -14.04 13.34
CA ASP A 155 -21.05 -15.47 13.09
C ASP A 155 -22.07 -16.02 12.07
N ASP A 156 -21.97 -17.29 11.73
CA ASP A 156 -22.84 -17.93 10.74
C ASP A 156 -24.34 -17.86 11.10
N SER A 157 -24.69 -17.73 12.39
CA SER A 157 -26.10 -17.64 12.84
C SER A 157 -26.70 -16.25 12.69
N THR A 158 -25.84 -15.23 12.59
CA THR A 158 -26.22 -13.82 12.41
C THR A 158 -26.05 -13.34 10.96
N LEU A 159 -25.45 -14.17 10.08
CA LEU A 159 -25.29 -13.88 8.66
C LEU A 159 -26.65 -13.89 7.95
N ILE A 160 -27.02 -12.78 7.31
CA ILE A 160 -28.30 -12.67 6.57
C ILE A 160 -28.12 -12.60 5.06
N ALA A 161 -26.96 -12.16 4.57
CA ALA A 161 -26.65 -12.12 3.14
C ALA A 161 -25.15 -12.12 2.88
N THR A 162 -24.76 -12.71 1.72
CA THR A 162 -23.45 -12.57 1.08
C THR A 162 -23.69 -12.01 -0.31
N LEU A 163 -23.10 -10.84 -0.64
CA LEU A 163 -23.44 -10.08 -1.86
C LEU A 163 -22.26 -9.26 -2.37
N MET A 164 -22.32 -8.93 -3.67
CA MET A 164 -21.35 -8.08 -4.36
C MET A 164 -21.79 -6.61 -4.41
N GLU A 165 -23.08 -6.36 -4.28
CA GLU A 165 -23.70 -5.04 -4.30
C GLU A 165 -23.49 -4.32 -2.97
N ASN A 166 -23.39 -3.01 -3.00
CA ASN A 166 -23.23 -2.15 -1.82
C ASN A 166 -24.57 -1.69 -1.21
N SER A 167 -25.64 -2.44 -1.43
CA SER A 167 -26.97 -2.19 -0.85
C SER A 167 -27.72 -3.49 -0.67
N TYR A 168 -28.67 -3.49 0.28
CA TYR A 168 -29.53 -4.64 0.59
C TYR A 168 -30.88 -4.16 1.11
N LEU A 169 -31.98 -4.81 0.66
CA LEU A 169 -33.31 -4.58 1.18
C LEU A 169 -33.67 -5.69 2.18
N ASP A 170 -33.65 -5.36 3.45
CA ASP A 170 -34.08 -6.28 4.51
C ASP A 170 -35.59 -6.20 4.71
N THR A 171 -36.29 -7.25 4.29
CA THR A 171 -37.76 -7.39 4.39
C THR A 171 -38.20 -8.23 5.57
N VAL A 172 -37.29 -8.74 6.40
CA VAL A 172 -37.56 -9.62 7.54
C VAL A 172 -37.33 -8.86 8.86
N VAL A 173 -37.84 -7.64 8.96
CA VAL A 173 -37.70 -6.81 10.17
C VAL A 173 -39.06 -6.57 10.77
N GLU A 174 -39.24 -6.97 12.05
CA GLU A 174 -40.39 -6.53 12.83
C GLU A 174 -40.13 -5.09 13.34
N LEU A 175 -40.72 -4.09 12.69
CA LEU A 175 -40.71 -2.74 13.17
C LEU A 175 -41.66 -2.62 14.37
N ASN A 176 -41.12 -2.51 15.60
CA ASN A 176 -41.89 -2.28 16.83
C ASN A 176 -42.23 -0.80 16.98
#